data_70f1712d9353ca67dda0865c22be62cb
#
_entry.id   70f1712d9353ca67dda0865c22be62cb
#
_cell.length_a   1.000
_cell.length_b   1.000
_cell.length_c   1.000
_cell.angle_alpha   90.00
_cell.angle_beta   90.00
_cell.angle_gamma   90.00
#
_symmetry.space_group_name_H-M   'P 1'
#
loop_
_entity.id
_entity.type
_entity.pdbx_description
1 polymer ?
#
loop_
_entity_poly.entity_id
_entity_poly.type
_entity_poly.pdbx_seq_one_letter_code
_entity_poly.pdbx_strand_id
1 'polypeptide(L)'
;MSVIPCQQNADLQIKIREFAEVLKTQSHQLGDHGLDEQEFYNSGVFRGAIERIRGQFAATMRDKREFVQHVLNHMQDGTFIRDWNSAGSENRHDYTVTMPSGRIAVIELKGCLDGNNTNIFERPPHAQEFIIWSVCTNPGADPQHNAWSGIHTRLSAEIISRSQRVDGIIIWDMVCGTVGRPCPKLTGEDDPRLAALGHYRLPPPCIYMLPATIPSPRNNPNPPPQQLQDVELLQAFANCFQTNANDLNTVSFAVSHDGAETVRATTITRNGVVQRQSGQTAIRRS
;
A
#
# COMPACT_ATOMS: atom_id res chain seq x y z
N MET A 1 18.99 -8.08 0.84
CA MET A 1 19.66 -8.14 2.17
C MET A 1 18.59 -8.01 3.25
N SER A 2 18.59 -8.89 4.24
CA SER A 2 17.70 -8.75 5.41
C SER A 2 18.00 -7.43 6.11
N VAL A 3 16.99 -6.64 6.40
CA VAL A 3 17.09 -5.36 7.11
C VAL A 3 17.35 -5.57 8.60
N ILE A 4 17.11 -6.78 9.08
CA ILE A 4 17.37 -7.18 10.46
C ILE A 4 18.75 -7.78 10.54
N PRO A 5 19.60 -7.34 11.48
CA PRO A 5 20.92 -7.93 11.68
C PRO A 5 20.85 -9.44 11.81
N CYS A 6 21.89 -10.11 11.36
CA CYS A 6 21.97 -11.55 11.18
C CYS A 6 21.19 -12.34 12.25
N GLN A 7 20.26 -13.16 11.85
CA GLN A 7 19.44 -14.00 12.74
C GLN A 7 20.28 -14.97 13.60
N GLN A 8 21.53 -15.21 13.19
CA GLN A 8 22.46 -16.07 13.91
C GLN A 8 23.17 -15.36 15.09
N ASN A 9 23.05 -14.02 15.22
CA ASN A 9 23.61 -13.29 16.35
C ASN A 9 22.55 -13.14 17.45
N ALA A 10 22.53 -14.09 18.38
CA ALA A 10 21.54 -14.14 19.47
C ALA A 10 21.62 -12.91 20.38
N ASP A 11 22.82 -12.41 20.69
CA ASP A 11 23.02 -11.27 21.59
C ASP A 11 22.47 -9.98 20.94
N LEU A 12 22.70 -9.81 19.63
CA LEU A 12 22.15 -8.68 18.89
C LEU A 12 20.62 -8.75 18.79
N GLN A 13 20.06 -9.94 18.63
CA GLN A 13 18.61 -10.13 18.65
C GLN A 13 17.98 -9.79 20.01
N ILE A 14 18.68 -10.07 21.11
CA ILE A 14 18.26 -9.68 22.47
C ILE A 14 18.26 -8.14 22.57
N LYS A 15 19.36 -7.47 22.20
CA LYS A 15 19.45 -6.00 22.23
C LYS A 15 18.39 -5.32 21.37
N ILE A 16 18.07 -5.86 20.18
CA ILE A 16 16.98 -5.35 19.33
C ILE A 16 15.64 -5.44 20.06
N ARG A 17 15.35 -6.54 20.74
CA ARG A 17 14.09 -6.72 21.50
C ARG A 17 14.00 -5.73 22.67
N GLU A 18 15.06 -5.63 23.46
CA GLU A 18 15.14 -4.73 24.61
C GLU A 18 14.97 -3.27 24.16
N PHE A 19 15.71 -2.87 23.13
CA PHE A 19 15.61 -1.51 22.60
C PHE A 19 14.23 -1.21 21.97
N ALA A 20 13.60 -2.20 21.34
CA ALA A 20 12.24 -2.04 20.85
C ALA A 20 11.23 -1.79 22.01
N GLU A 21 11.39 -2.44 23.17
CA GLU A 21 10.56 -2.17 24.35
C GLU A 21 10.83 -0.77 24.92
N VAL A 22 12.07 -0.33 24.96
CA VAL A 22 12.42 1.05 25.38
C VAL A 22 11.77 2.08 24.44
N LEU A 23 11.81 1.88 23.13
CA LEU A 23 11.16 2.76 22.15
C LEU A 23 9.64 2.85 22.34
N LYS A 24 8.99 1.76 22.77
CA LYS A 24 7.55 1.71 22.99
C LYS A 24 7.11 2.34 24.31
N THR A 25 7.89 2.13 25.36
CA THR A 25 7.47 2.41 26.73
C THR A 25 8.24 3.54 27.41
N GLN A 26 9.47 3.79 26.99
CA GLN A 26 10.43 4.68 27.64
C GLN A 26 11.20 5.52 26.61
N SER A 27 10.50 6.16 25.70
CA SER A 27 11.15 6.95 24.64
C SER A 27 12.09 8.05 25.13
N HIS A 28 11.92 8.52 26.38
CA HIS A 28 12.81 9.47 27.03
C HIS A 28 14.19 8.88 27.41
N GLN A 29 14.36 7.56 27.33
CA GLN A 29 15.61 6.84 27.62
C GLN A 29 16.31 6.34 26.34
N LEU A 30 16.05 6.93 25.20
CA LEU A 30 16.59 6.48 23.90
C LEU A 30 18.13 6.47 23.82
N GLY A 31 18.81 7.27 24.64
CA GLY A 31 20.26 7.28 24.71
C GLY A 31 20.87 6.13 25.53
N ASP A 32 20.07 5.42 26.33
CA ASP A 32 20.54 4.37 27.25
C ASP A 32 20.42 2.97 26.63
N HIS A 33 21.20 2.70 25.57
CA HIS A 33 21.19 1.44 24.83
C HIS A 33 22.46 0.58 25.02
N GLY A 34 23.42 1.05 25.85
CA GLY A 34 24.62 0.30 26.21
C GLY A 34 25.59 0.02 25.06
N LEU A 35 25.58 0.84 24.02
CA LEU A 35 26.49 0.80 22.88
C LEU A 35 27.12 2.18 22.73
N ASP A 36 28.35 2.25 22.18
CA ASP A 36 28.86 3.54 21.73
C ASP A 36 28.11 4.02 20.47
N GLU A 37 28.22 5.31 20.16
CA GLU A 37 27.45 5.92 19.07
C GLU A 37 27.75 5.26 17.71
N GLN A 38 29.02 4.96 17.45
CA GLN A 38 29.43 4.34 16.18
C GLN A 38 28.90 2.90 16.08
N GLU A 39 28.99 2.14 17.17
CA GLU A 39 28.45 0.78 17.24
C GLU A 39 26.94 0.79 17.10
N PHE A 40 26.24 1.72 17.75
CA PHE A 40 24.79 1.86 17.66
C PHE A 40 24.32 2.01 16.22
N TYR A 41 24.92 2.93 15.45
CA TYR A 41 24.55 3.14 14.04
C TYR A 41 24.98 1.98 13.15
N ASN A 42 26.16 1.42 13.34
CA ASN A 42 26.69 0.37 12.48
C ASN A 42 26.04 -1.01 12.73
N SER A 43 25.63 -1.29 13.97
CA SER A 43 24.98 -2.56 14.33
C SER A 43 23.59 -2.71 13.74
N GLY A 44 22.91 -1.61 13.39
CA GLY A 44 21.53 -1.61 12.92
C GLY A 44 20.49 -1.87 14.02
N VAL A 45 20.84 -1.77 15.31
CA VAL A 45 19.93 -1.98 16.46
C VAL A 45 18.70 -1.09 16.35
N PHE A 46 18.90 0.21 16.08
CA PHE A 46 17.78 1.16 15.95
C PHE A 46 16.82 0.74 14.83
N ARG A 47 17.36 0.46 13.65
CA ARG A 47 16.57 0.02 12.50
C ARG A 47 15.85 -1.30 12.78
N GLY A 48 16.56 -2.27 13.38
CA GLY A 48 15.98 -3.55 13.78
C GLY A 48 14.86 -3.40 14.80
N ALA A 49 15.01 -2.49 15.78
CA ALA A 49 13.98 -2.20 16.78
C ALA A 49 12.73 -1.56 16.14
N ILE A 50 12.90 -0.61 15.23
CA ILE A 50 11.79 -0.01 14.49
C ILE A 50 11.04 -1.06 13.67
N GLU A 51 11.75 -1.91 12.91
CA GLU A 51 11.11 -2.97 12.12
C GLU A 51 10.39 -3.99 13.01
N ARG A 52 10.93 -4.30 14.19
CA ARG A 52 10.26 -5.16 15.15
C ARG A 52 8.96 -4.55 15.69
N ILE A 53 8.98 -3.26 16.05
CA ILE A 53 7.78 -2.54 16.50
C ILE A 53 6.73 -2.54 15.39
N ARG A 54 7.13 -2.22 14.16
CA ARG A 54 6.24 -2.25 12.99
C ARG A 54 5.65 -3.64 12.78
N GLY A 55 6.46 -4.70 12.90
CA GLY A 55 6.01 -6.08 12.78
C GLY A 55 4.99 -6.48 13.85
N GLN A 56 5.10 -5.96 15.07
CA GLN A 56 4.14 -6.25 16.15
C GLN A 56 2.76 -5.63 15.92
N PHE A 57 2.71 -4.50 15.21
CA PHE A 57 1.46 -3.82 14.87
C PHE A 57 0.99 -4.10 13.44
N ALA A 58 1.75 -4.88 12.68
CA ALA A 58 1.30 -5.30 11.37
C ALA A 58 0.15 -6.31 11.50
N ALA A 59 -0.88 -6.15 10.68
CA ALA A 59 -1.93 -7.15 10.57
C ALA A 59 -1.31 -8.50 10.19
N THR A 60 -1.70 -9.57 10.88
CA THR A 60 -1.32 -10.92 10.45
C THR A 60 -1.92 -11.22 9.08
N MET A 61 -1.36 -12.20 8.37
CA MET A 61 -1.97 -12.64 7.08
C MET A 61 -3.40 -13.14 7.27
N ARG A 62 -3.71 -13.72 8.44
CA ARG A 62 -5.05 -14.14 8.80
C ARG A 62 -5.99 -12.94 8.90
N ASP A 63 -5.62 -11.92 9.68
CA ASP A 63 -6.45 -10.74 9.89
C ASP A 63 -6.72 -9.99 8.58
N LYS A 64 -5.69 -9.88 7.73
CA LYS A 64 -5.85 -9.27 6.40
C LYS A 64 -6.81 -10.04 5.52
N ARG A 65 -6.71 -11.37 5.51
CA ARG A 65 -7.61 -12.22 4.71
C ARG A 65 -9.04 -12.13 5.23
N GLU A 66 -9.23 -12.19 6.54
CA GLU A 66 -10.54 -12.03 7.17
C GLU A 66 -11.17 -10.67 6.82
N PHE A 67 -10.40 -9.59 6.94
CA PHE A 67 -10.84 -8.25 6.55
C PHE A 67 -11.27 -8.18 5.09
N VAL A 68 -10.44 -8.66 4.18
CA VAL A 68 -10.73 -8.65 2.73
C VAL A 68 -11.96 -9.49 2.42
N GLN A 69 -12.13 -10.65 3.05
CA GLN A 69 -13.31 -11.50 2.86
C GLN A 69 -14.60 -10.80 3.30
N HIS A 70 -14.59 -10.12 4.45
CA HIS A 70 -15.75 -9.34 4.90
C HIS A 70 -16.13 -8.26 3.89
N VAL A 71 -15.13 -7.56 3.35
CA VAL A 71 -15.37 -6.50 2.36
C VAL A 71 -15.90 -7.08 1.05
N LEU A 72 -15.27 -8.14 0.52
CA LEU A 72 -15.71 -8.74 -0.75
C LEU A 72 -17.09 -9.38 -0.63
N ASN A 73 -17.41 -10.04 0.48
CA ASN A 73 -18.75 -10.57 0.73
C ASN A 73 -19.79 -9.43 0.76
N HIS A 74 -19.51 -8.33 1.46
CA HIS A 74 -20.40 -7.19 1.48
C HIS A 74 -20.63 -6.58 0.08
N MET A 75 -19.58 -6.51 -0.73
CA MET A 75 -19.69 -6.04 -2.11
C MET A 75 -20.51 -7.01 -2.98
N GLN A 76 -20.36 -8.31 -2.75
CA GLN A 76 -21.14 -9.34 -3.45
C GLN A 76 -22.63 -9.30 -3.05
N ASP A 77 -22.91 -9.23 -1.74
CA ASP A 77 -24.27 -9.11 -1.21
C ASP A 77 -24.97 -7.84 -1.73
N GLY A 78 -24.23 -6.75 -1.87
CA GLY A 78 -24.69 -5.49 -2.45
C GLY A 78 -24.72 -5.48 -3.98
N THR A 79 -24.39 -6.58 -4.66
CA THR A 79 -24.34 -6.71 -6.13
C THR A 79 -23.34 -5.78 -6.84
N PHE A 80 -22.39 -5.21 -6.11
CA PHE A 80 -21.30 -4.41 -6.69
C PHE A 80 -20.27 -5.26 -7.43
N ILE A 81 -20.11 -6.53 -7.03
CA ILE A 81 -19.36 -7.56 -7.73
C ILE A 81 -20.27 -8.77 -7.90
N ARG A 82 -20.03 -9.59 -8.93
CA ARG A 82 -20.81 -10.78 -9.20
C ARG A 82 -20.38 -11.95 -8.33
N ASP A 83 -19.04 -12.18 -8.24
CA ASP A 83 -18.47 -13.30 -7.51
C ASP A 83 -16.99 -13.03 -7.21
N TRP A 84 -16.43 -13.75 -6.24
CA TRP A 84 -15.01 -13.70 -5.93
C TRP A 84 -14.48 -15.03 -5.39
N ASN A 85 -13.19 -15.28 -5.64
CA ASN A 85 -12.52 -16.47 -5.17
C ASN A 85 -11.12 -16.15 -4.63
N SER A 86 -10.67 -16.86 -3.58
CA SER A 86 -9.27 -16.90 -3.23
C SER A 86 -8.50 -17.70 -4.27
N ALA A 87 -7.42 -17.15 -4.79
CA ALA A 87 -6.69 -17.74 -5.90
C ALA A 87 -5.86 -18.97 -5.54
N GLY A 88 -5.69 -19.28 -4.24
CA GLY A 88 -4.88 -20.41 -3.76
C GLY A 88 -3.37 -20.15 -3.83
N SER A 89 -2.60 -21.08 -3.26
CA SER A 89 -1.14 -20.91 -3.10
C SER A 89 -0.32 -21.04 -4.40
N GLU A 90 -0.91 -21.58 -5.46
CA GLU A 90 -0.25 -21.80 -6.75
C GLU A 90 -0.37 -20.59 -7.69
N ASN A 91 -1.21 -19.64 -7.35
CA ASN A 91 -1.43 -18.42 -8.14
C ASN A 91 -0.55 -17.26 -7.67
N ARG A 92 -0.27 -16.36 -8.61
CA ARG A 92 0.56 -15.17 -8.36
C ARG A 92 -0.22 -13.96 -7.85
N HIS A 93 -1.48 -14.15 -7.46
CA HIS A 93 -2.37 -13.15 -6.89
C HIS A 93 -3.21 -13.79 -5.79
N ASP A 94 -3.80 -12.97 -4.93
CA ASP A 94 -4.52 -13.47 -3.75
C ASP A 94 -6.01 -13.72 -4.03
N TYR A 95 -6.66 -12.88 -4.84
CA TYR A 95 -8.09 -12.98 -5.12
C TYR A 95 -8.40 -12.72 -6.59
N THR A 96 -9.36 -13.47 -7.10
CA THR A 96 -10.00 -13.24 -8.40
C THR A 96 -11.41 -12.74 -8.16
N VAL A 97 -11.80 -11.67 -8.84
CA VAL A 97 -13.13 -11.04 -8.74
C VAL A 97 -13.76 -11.03 -10.12
N THR A 98 -14.99 -11.55 -10.20
CA THR A 98 -15.82 -11.46 -11.42
C THR A 98 -16.74 -10.26 -11.28
N MET A 99 -16.64 -9.33 -12.21
CA MET A 99 -17.47 -8.13 -12.25
C MET A 99 -18.86 -8.43 -12.84
N PRO A 100 -19.87 -7.59 -12.58
CA PRO A 100 -21.20 -7.72 -13.19
C PRO A 100 -21.17 -7.77 -14.73
N SER A 101 -20.25 -7.06 -15.35
CA SER A 101 -20.00 -7.10 -16.81
C SER A 101 -19.43 -8.42 -17.32
N GLY A 102 -18.97 -9.30 -16.44
CA GLY A 102 -18.21 -10.51 -16.75
C GLY A 102 -16.70 -10.31 -16.88
N ARG A 103 -16.20 -9.09 -16.71
CA ARG A 103 -14.75 -8.83 -16.66
C ARG A 103 -14.15 -9.50 -15.42
N ILE A 104 -12.89 -9.90 -15.53
CA ILE A 104 -12.12 -10.49 -14.44
C ILE A 104 -11.11 -9.45 -13.93
N ALA A 105 -11.21 -9.13 -12.66
CA ALA A 105 -10.22 -8.38 -11.92
C ALA A 105 -9.44 -9.30 -10.98
N VAL A 106 -8.17 -9.02 -10.75
CA VAL A 106 -7.38 -9.72 -9.74
C VAL A 106 -6.84 -8.73 -8.71
N ILE A 107 -6.73 -9.21 -7.48
CA ILE A 107 -6.26 -8.43 -6.35
C ILE A 107 -5.01 -9.10 -5.78
N GLU A 108 -3.98 -8.31 -5.61
CA GLU A 108 -2.78 -8.63 -4.85
C GLU A 108 -2.84 -7.94 -3.48
N LEU A 109 -2.86 -8.71 -2.42
CA LEU A 109 -2.97 -8.21 -1.06
C LEU A 109 -1.59 -7.90 -0.48
N LYS A 110 -1.41 -6.67 -0.04
CA LYS A 110 -0.18 -6.22 0.63
C LYS A 110 -0.47 -5.72 2.05
N GLY A 111 0.58 -5.70 2.87
CA GLY A 111 0.60 -4.90 4.09
C GLY A 111 0.87 -3.43 3.78
N CYS A 112 1.54 -2.73 4.71
CA CYS A 112 1.99 -1.36 4.43
C CYS A 112 2.93 -1.33 3.22
N LEU A 113 2.66 -0.45 2.26
CA LEU A 113 3.39 -0.38 0.98
C LEU A 113 4.85 0.08 1.11
N ASP A 114 5.22 0.69 2.22
CA ASP A 114 6.59 1.12 2.52
C ASP A 114 7.50 0.00 3.03
N GLY A 115 6.96 -1.22 3.19
CA GLY A 115 7.72 -2.40 3.59
C GLY A 115 8.71 -2.90 2.54
N ASN A 116 9.75 -3.61 3.00
CA ASN A 116 10.86 -4.06 2.14
C ASN A 116 10.49 -5.16 1.13
N ASN A 117 9.33 -5.79 1.25
CA ASN A 117 8.95 -6.98 0.50
C ASN A 117 7.72 -6.74 -0.42
N THR A 118 7.58 -5.56 -0.99
CA THR A 118 6.50 -5.29 -1.94
C THR A 118 6.89 -5.81 -3.33
N ASN A 119 6.87 -7.10 -3.54
CA ASN A 119 6.93 -7.66 -4.88
C ASN A 119 5.57 -7.50 -5.53
N ILE A 120 5.55 -6.98 -6.76
CA ILE A 120 4.36 -6.97 -7.61
C ILE A 120 4.46 -8.19 -8.49
N PHE A 121 3.43 -9.03 -8.46
CA PHE A 121 3.32 -10.14 -9.39
C PHE A 121 2.76 -9.66 -10.72
N GLU A 122 3.09 -10.38 -11.76
CA GLU A 122 2.61 -10.08 -13.10
C GLU A 122 1.09 -10.28 -13.18
N ARG A 123 0.39 -9.36 -13.85
CA ARG A 123 -1.04 -9.50 -14.09
C ARG A 123 -1.29 -10.77 -14.91
N PRO A 124 -2.14 -11.70 -14.43
CA PRO A 124 -2.47 -12.90 -15.18
C PRO A 124 -3.08 -12.55 -16.55
N PRO A 125 -2.78 -13.31 -17.61
CA PRO A 125 -3.28 -13.02 -18.95
C PRO A 125 -4.80 -12.96 -19.11
N HIS A 126 -5.51 -13.70 -18.24
CA HIS A 126 -6.98 -13.74 -18.23
C HIS A 126 -7.62 -12.55 -17.49
N ALA A 127 -6.84 -11.79 -16.72
CA ALA A 127 -7.34 -10.65 -15.96
C ALA A 127 -7.33 -9.38 -16.81
N GLN A 128 -8.45 -8.66 -16.82
CA GLN A 128 -8.58 -7.35 -17.45
C GLN A 128 -8.11 -6.23 -16.51
N GLU A 129 -8.19 -6.45 -15.21
CA GLU A 129 -7.80 -5.47 -14.19
C GLU A 129 -6.88 -6.10 -13.15
N PHE A 130 -5.90 -5.32 -12.66
CA PHE A 130 -5.00 -5.73 -11.61
C PHE A 130 -4.88 -4.63 -10.55
N ILE A 131 -5.36 -4.94 -9.36
CA ILE A 131 -5.45 -4.01 -8.24
C ILE A 131 -4.53 -4.47 -7.11
N ILE A 132 -3.76 -3.54 -6.55
CA ILE A 132 -3.03 -3.77 -5.31
C ILE A 132 -3.89 -3.27 -4.15
N TRP A 133 -4.14 -4.15 -3.19
CA TRP A 133 -4.87 -3.77 -1.97
C TRP A 133 -3.93 -3.80 -0.77
N SER A 134 -3.66 -2.63 -0.22
CA SER A 134 -2.84 -2.46 0.98
C SER A 134 -3.73 -2.34 2.22
N VAL A 135 -3.53 -3.26 3.17
CA VAL A 135 -4.23 -3.28 4.45
C VAL A 135 -3.22 -3.09 5.57
N CYS A 136 -3.37 -2.02 6.33
CA CYS A 136 -2.53 -1.70 7.48
C CYS A 136 -3.35 -1.74 8.77
N THR A 137 -2.69 -2.14 9.87
CA THR A 137 -3.26 -2.08 11.24
C THR A 137 -2.39 -1.28 12.19
N ASN A 138 -1.29 -0.72 11.74
CA ASN A 138 -0.34 -0.02 12.59
C ASN A 138 -0.87 1.36 12.98
N PRO A 139 -1.25 1.60 14.25
CA PRO A 139 -1.77 2.89 14.71
C PRO A 139 -0.78 4.05 14.55
N GLY A 140 0.52 3.76 14.57
CA GLY A 140 1.59 4.75 14.37
C GLY A 140 1.95 5.03 12.91
N ALA A 141 1.40 4.26 11.96
CA ALA A 141 1.69 4.50 10.54
C ALA A 141 0.96 5.73 10.02
N ASP A 142 1.63 6.52 9.18
CA ASP A 142 0.99 7.55 8.37
C ASP A 142 0.57 6.93 7.03
N PRO A 143 -0.74 6.72 6.77
CA PRO A 143 -1.18 6.10 5.53
C PRO A 143 -0.81 6.89 4.28
N GLN A 144 -0.75 8.22 4.36
CA GLN A 144 -0.35 9.06 3.23
C GLN A 144 1.15 8.92 2.93
N HIS A 145 1.97 8.86 3.98
CA HIS A 145 3.40 8.62 3.83
C HIS A 145 3.68 7.22 3.30
N ASN A 146 2.99 6.21 3.80
CA ASN A 146 3.12 4.83 3.34
C ASN A 146 2.72 4.68 1.87
N ALA A 147 1.61 5.30 1.47
CA ALA A 147 1.18 5.35 0.08
C ALA A 147 2.24 6.00 -0.81
N TRP A 148 2.72 7.18 -0.41
CA TRP A 148 3.76 7.90 -1.13
C TRP A 148 5.04 7.08 -1.28
N SER A 149 5.58 6.57 -0.17
CA SER A 149 6.80 5.80 -0.17
C SER A 149 6.68 4.54 -1.02
N GLY A 150 5.60 3.78 -0.87
CA GLY A 150 5.35 2.59 -1.67
C GLY A 150 5.21 2.87 -3.16
N ILE A 151 4.40 3.86 -3.53
CA ILE A 151 4.16 4.25 -4.93
C ILE A 151 5.44 4.79 -5.56
N HIS A 152 6.09 5.75 -4.92
CA HIS A 152 7.26 6.41 -5.48
C HIS A 152 8.46 5.47 -5.60
N THR A 153 8.77 4.71 -4.54
CA THR A 153 10.03 3.94 -4.52
C THR A 153 9.91 2.58 -5.19
N ARG A 154 8.81 1.85 -4.93
CA ARG A 154 8.70 0.45 -5.33
C ARG A 154 7.80 0.23 -6.52
N LEU A 155 6.56 0.67 -6.43
CA LEU A 155 5.58 0.41 -7.49
C LEU A 155 6.00 1.09 -8.79
N SER A 156 6.49 2.33 -8.74
CA SER A 156 7.00 3.01 -9.93
C SER A 156 8.16 2.26 -10.59
N ALA A 157 9.07 1.71 -9.78
CA ALA A 157 10.20 0.94 -10.30
C ALA A 157 9.73 -0.37 -10.96
N GLU A 158 8.85 -1.13 -10.32
CA GLU A 158 8.31 -2.38 -10.89
C GLU A 158 7.49 -2.12 -12.16
N ILE A 159 6.62 -1.11 -12.16
CA ILE A 159 5.82 -0.73 -13.33
C ILE A 159 6.72 -0.35 -14.52
N ILE A 160 7.74 0.49 -14.28
CA ILE A 160 8.56 1.05 -15.37
C ILE A 160 9.64 0.06 -15.81
N SER A 161 10.40 -0.53 -14.87
CA SER A 161 11.56 -1.37 -15.23
C SER A 161 11.20 -2.81 -15.61
N ARG A 162 10.09 -3.34 -15.04
CA ARG A 162 9.61 -4.69 -15.33
C ARG A 162 8.38 -4.72 -16.25
N SER A 163 7.95 -3.56 -16.72
CA SER A 163 6.77 -3.42 -17.55
C SER A 163 5.49 -4.01 -16.93
N GLN A 164 5.38 -3.91 -15.61
CA GLN A 164 4.23 -4.42 -14.88
C GLN A 164 3.05 -3.45 -15.01
N ARG A 165 1.89 -3.97 -15.38
CA ARG A 165 0.66 -3.17 -15.44
C ARG A 165 -0.13 -3.33 -14.15
N VAL A 166 -0.36 -2.21 -13.47
CA VAL A 166 -1.22 -2.09 -12.29
C VAL A 166 -2.22 -1.00 -12.60
N ASP A 167 -3.51 -1.27 -12.45
CA ASP A 167 -4.57 -0.32 -12.80
C ASP A 167 -4.89 0.63 -11.66
N GLY A 168 -4.73 0.18 -10.41
CA GLY A 168 -4.88 1.04 -9.26
C GLY A 168 -4.51 0.40 -7.94
N ILE A 169 -4.61 1.20 -6.89
CA ILE A 169 -4.30 0.78 -5.53
C ILE A 169 -5.46 1.17 -4.62
N ILE A 170 -5.85 0.25 -3.75
CA ILE A 170 -6.74 0.51 -2.62
C ILE A 170 -5.90 0.50 -1.36
N ILE A 171 -6.00 1.54 -0.55
CA ILE A 171 -5.38 1.58 0.77
C ILE A 171 -6.48 1.73 1.82
N TRP A 172 -6.52 0.75 2.70
CA TRP A 172 -7.37 0.79 3.88
C TRP A 172 -6.53 0.53 5.12
N ASP A 173 -6.59 1.46 6.03
CA ASP A 173 -6.08 1.28 7.38
C ASP A 173 -7.23 0.76 8.23
N MET A 174 -7.08 -0.42 8.83
CA MET A 174 -8.12 -1.07 9.63
C MET A 174 -8.50 -0.27 10.89
N VAL A 175 -7.66 0.67 11.30
CA VAL A 175 -7.92 1.57 12.43
C VAL A 175 -8.38 2.98 11.99
N CYS A 176 -8.44 3.25 10.68
CA CYS A 176 -8.91 4.52 10.15
C CYS A 176 -10.41 4.68 10.43
N GLY A 177 -10.82 5.87 10.86
CA GLY A 177 -12.21 6.17 11.25
C GLY A 177 -12.52 5.82 12.72
N THR A 178 -11.54 5.34 13.48
CA THR A 178 -11.66 5.15 14.93
C THR A 178 -11.28 6.42 15.71
N VAL A 179 -11.60 6.45 17.02
CA VAL A 179 -11.21 7.56 17.92
C VAL A 179 -9.70 7.82 17.88
N GLY A 180 -8.89 6.76 17.86
CA GLY A 180 -7.43 6.87 17.82
C GLY A 180 -6.87 7.32 16.47
N ARG A 181 -7.65 7.20 15.40
CA ARG A 181 -7.28 7.61 14.05
C ARG A 181 -8.51 8.12 13.27
N PRO A 182 -8.92 9.37 13.49
CA PRO A 182 -10.03 9.95 12.75
C PRO A 182 -9.69 10.02 11.24
N CYS A 183 -10.66 9.68 10.41
CA CYS A 183 -10.50 9.78 8.96
C CYS A 183 -10.78 11.21 8.49
N PRO A 184 -9.85 11.88 7.81
CA PRO A 184 -10.05 13.26 7.36
C PRO A 184 -11.13 13.42 6.28
N LYS A 185 -11.64 12.32 5.72
CA LYS A 185 -12.74 12.32 4.76
C LYS A 185 -14.10 12.33 5.42
N LEU A 186 -14.18 12.07 6.73
CA LEU A 186 -15.40 11.98 7.50
C LEU A 186 -15.62 13.26 8.31
N THR A 187 -16.89 13.59 8.53
CA THR A 187 -17.29 14.72 9.38
C THR A 187 -17.28 14.40 10.87
N GLY A 188 -17.26 13.11 11.24
CA GLY A 188 -17.24 12.62 12.62
C GLY A 188 -17.46 11.12 12.70
N GLU A 189 -17.61 10.61 13.91
CA GLU A 189 -17.81 9.18 14.18
C GLU A 189 -19.16 8.64 13.72
N ASP A 190 -20.14 9.52 13.53
CA ASP A 190 -21.48 9.20 13.06
C ASP A 190 -21.69 9.53 11.57
N ASP A 191 -20.60 9.75 10.82
CA ASP A 191 -20.70 10.01 9.38
C ASP A 191 -21.42 8.83 8.68
N PRO A 192 -22.46 9.10 7.88
CA PRO A 192 -23.26 8.05 7.22
C PRO A 192 -22.48 7.22 6.21
N ARG A 193 -21.27 7.66 5.82
CA ARG A 193 -20.38 6.91 4.92
C ARG A 193 -19.55 5.85 5.65
N LEU A 194 -19.65 5.75 6.98
CA LEU A 194 -19.02 4.67 7.74
C LEU A 194 -19.79 3.37 7.52
N ALA A 195 -19.21 2.44 6.78
CA ALA A 195 -19.76 1.11 6.58
C ALA A 195 -19.50 0.23 7.80
N ALA A 196 -20.55 -0.40 8.33
CA ALA A 196 -20.43 -1.39 9.40
C ALA A 196 -20.34 -2.79 8.80
N LEU A 197 -19.18 -3.46 8.98
CA LEU A 197 -18.91 -4.80 8.46
C LEU A 197 -18.41 -5.69 9.60
N GLY A 198 -19.30 -6.47 10.20
CA GLY A 198 -18.96 -7.23 11.40
C GLY A 198 -18.52 -6.30 12.53
N HIS A 199 -17.30 -6.49 12.99
CA HIS A 199 -16.69 -5.62 14.02
C HIS A 199 -15.94 -4.41 13.44
N TYR A 200 -15.86 -4.30 12.10
CA TYR A 200 -15.21 -3.16 11.46
C TYR A 200 -16.17 -2.01 11.24
N ARG A 201 -15.67 -0.79 11.43
CA ARG A 201 -16.30 0.45 10.97
C ARG A 201 -15.37 1.11 9.98
N LEU A 202 -15.75 1.11 8.72
CA LEU A 202 -14.85 1.43 7.62
C LEU A 202 -15.25 2.75 6.96
N PRO A 203 -14.34 3.73 6.93
CA PRO A 203 -14.51 4.92 6.09
C PRO A 203 -14.35 4.55 4.60
N PRO A 204 -14.75 5.43 3.68
CA PRO A 204 -14.44 5.25 2.27
C PRO A 204 -12.95 4.96 2.04
N PRO A 205 -12.58 3.97 1.20
CA PRO A 205 -11.19 3.63 0.94
C PRO A 205 -10.41 4.78 0.32
N CYS A 206 -9.08 4.78 0.48
CA CYS A 206 -8.20 5.64 -0.30
C CYS A 206 -7.85 4.92 -1.60
N ILE A 207 -8.39 5.43 -2.71
CA ILE A 207 -8.18 4.89 -4.06
C ILE A 207 -7.15 5.75 -4.79
N TYR A 208 -6.18 5.08 -5.42
CA TYR A 208 -5.15 5.69 -6.26
C TYR A 208 -5.26 5.12 -7.67
N MET A 209 -5.59 5.97 -8.63
CA MET A 209 -5.66 5.64 -10.05
C MET A 209 -4.26 5.70 -10.65
N LEU A 210 -3.80 4.63 -11.28
CA LEU A 210 -2.48 4.56 -11.90
C LEU A 210 -2.57 4.88 -13.42
N PRO A 211 -1.42 5.10 -14.10
CA PRO A 211 -1.40 5.35 -15.53
C PRO A 211 -2.04 4.21 -16.34
N ALA A 212 -2.80 4.56 -17.36
CA ALA A 212 -3.48 3.60 -18.25
C ALA A 212 -2.49 2.71 -19.03
N THR A 213 -1.28 3.20 -19.25
CA THR A 213 -0.23 2.51 -20.00
C THR A 213 1.10 2.64 -19.27
N ILE A 214 2.02 1.71 -19.55
CA ILE A 214 3.34 1.71 -18.92
C ILE A 214 4.16 2.90 -19.41
N PRO A 215 4.68 3.74 -18.50
CA PRO A 215 5.54 4.85 -18.85
C PRO A 215 6.84 4.37 -19.52
N SER A 216 7.26 5.06 -20.55
CA SER A 216 8.50 4.77 -21.27
C SER A 216 9.19 6.07 -21.69
N PRO A 217 10.49 6.25 -21.46
CA PRO A 217 11.18 7.51 -21.75
C PRO A 217 11.10 7.94 -23.21
N ARG A 218 11.02 6.97 -24.16
CA ARG A 218 11.05 7.25 -25.59
C ARG A 218 9.67 7.45 -26.20
N ASN A 219 8.73 6.57 -25.86
CA ASN A 219 7.48 6.47 -26.60
C ASN A 219 6.26 6.96 -25.81
N ASN A 220 6.37 7.01 -24.49
CA ASN A 220 5.26 7.33 -23.61
C ASN A 220 5.77 7.90 -22.27
N PRO A 221 6.40 9.09 -22.29
CA PRO A 221 7.14 9.58 -21.11
C PRO A 221 6.24 10.01 -19.95
N ASN A 222 4.98 10.34 -20.19
CA ASN A 222 4.06 10.79 -19.16
C ASN A 222 2.61 10.39 -19.51
N PRO A 223 2.27 9.10 -19.45
CA PRO A 223 0.90 8.66 -19.74
C PRO A 223 -0.08 9.23 -18.70
N PRO A 224 -1.29 9.60 -19.15
CA PRO A 224 -2.33 10.06 -18.24
C PRO A 224 -2.76 8.96 -17.29
N PRO A 225 -3.19 9.29 -16.06
CA PRO A 225 -3.83 8.34 -15.17
C PRO A 225 -5.16 7.88 -15.74
N GLN A 226 -5.55 6.66 -15.41
CA GLN A 226 -6.89 6.14 -15.73
C GLN A 226 -7.96 6.95 -15.00
N GLN A 227 -9.15 6.98 -15.60
CA GLN A 227 -10.34 7.49 -14.93
C GLN A 227 -11.01 6.36 -14.14
N LEU A 228 -11.79 6.70 -13.11
CA LEU A 228 -12.44 5.69 -12.26
C LEU A 228 -13.33 4.72 -13.07
N GLN A 229 -14.04 5.23 -14.08
CA GLN A 229 -14.91 4.43 -14.96
C GLN A 229 -14.15 3.44 -15.86
N ASP A 230 -12.84 3.59 -16.00
CA ASP A 230 -12.01 2.69 -16.81
C ASP A 230 -11.67 1.39 -16.06
N VAL A 231 -11.81 1.40 -14.71
CA VAL A 231 -11.45 0.30 -13.82
C VAL A 231 -12.68 -0.09 -13.00
N GLU A 232 -13.41 -1.10 -13.48
CA GLU A 232 -14.71 -1.48 -12.96
C GLU A 232 -14.68 -1.88 -11.47
N LEU A 233 -13.61 -2.60 -11.06
CA LEU A 233 -13.47 -2.98 -9.66
C LEU A 233 -13.26 -1.76 -8.75
N LEU A 234 -12.45 -0.78 -9.14
CA LEU A 234 -12.27 0.45 -8.35
C LEU A 234 -13.55 1.28 -8.31
N GLN A 235 -14.28 1.32 -9.41
CA GLN A 235 -15.60 1.96 -9.44
C GLN A 235 -16.59 1.25 -8.51
N ALA A 236 -16.58 -0.08 -8.47
CA ALA A 236 -17.41 -0.87 -7.56
C ALA A 236 -17.06 -0.56 -6.09
N PHE A 237 -15.79 -0.46 -5.73
CA PHE A 237 -15.37 -0.02 -4.40
C PHE A 237 -15.84 1.40 -4.07
N ALA A 238 -15.65 2.33 -5.00
CA ALA A 238 -16.04 3.72 -4.79
C ALA A 238 -17.55 3.83 -4.56
N ASN A 239 -18.35 3.11 -5.34
CA ASN A 239 -19.82 3.12 -5.23
C ASN A 239 -20.29 2.43 -3.93
N CYS A 240 -19.77 1.25 -3.63
CA CYS A 240 -20.11 0.49 -2.43
C CYS A 240 -19.84 1.26 -1.14
N PHE A 241 -18.71 1.94 -1.07
CA PHE A 241 -18.23 2.64 0.13
C PHE A 241 -18.33 4.17 0.02
N GLN A 242 -19.15 4.68 -0.88
CA GLN A 242 -19.48 6.10 -1.03
C GLN A 242 -18.22 7.02 -1.09
N THR A 243 -17.21 6.58 -1.85
CA THR A 243 -16.03 7.41 -2.09
C THR A 243 -16.40 8.56 -3.03
N ASN A 244 -16.20 9.79 -2.59
CA ASN A 244 -16.43 10.96 -3.43
C ASN A 244 -15.37 11.06 -4.53
N ALA A 245 -15.76 11.58 -5.70
CA ALA A 245 -14.82 11.85 -6.79
C ALA A 245 -13.65 12.76 -6.35
N ASN A 246 -13.92 13.72 -5.44
CA ASN A 246 -12.92 14.62 -4.88
C ASN A 246 -11.91 13.92 -3.93
N ASP A 247 -12.22 12.73 -3.45
CA ASP A 247 -11.34 11.94 -2.59
C ASP A 247 -10.43 10.99 -3.37
N LEU A 248 -10.63 10.87 -4.69
CA LEU A 248 -9.78 10.04 -5.54
C LEU A 248 -8.40 10.67 -5.72
N ASN A 249 -7.39 9.82 -5.64
CA ASN A 249 -6.02 10.21 -5.94
C ASN A 249 -5.64 9.71 -7.35
N THR A 250 -4.98 10.55 -8.11
CA THR A 250 -4.37 10.16 -9.39
C THR A 250 -2.87 10.16 -9.26
N VAL A 251 -2.22 9.18 -9.87
CA VAL A 251 -0.78 9.00 -9.86
C VAL A 251 -0.26 9.16 -11.27
N SER A 252 0.72 10.00 -11.47
CA SER A 252 1.46 10.12 -12.73
C SER A 252 2.95 9.86 -12.52
N PHE A 253 3.56 9.28 -13.54
CA PHE A 253 4.99 9.06 -13.62
C PHE A 253 5.52 9.75 -14.87
N ALA A 254 6.31 10.81 -14.68
CA ALA A 254 7.08 11.40 -15.76
C ALA A 254 8.44 10.70 -15.83
N VAL A 255 8.72 10.04 -16.95
CA VAL A 255 9.91 9.20 -17.14
C VAL A 255 10.80 9.79 -18.23
N SER A 256 12.09 9.88 -17.97
CA SER A 256 13.10 10.39 -18.91
C SER A 256 14.41 9.61 -18.76
N HIS A 257 15.38 9.94 -19.61
CA HIS A 257 16.76 9.52 -19.44
C HIS A 257 17.58 10.65 -18.84
N ASP A 258 18.45 10.29 -17.91
CA ASP A 258 19.55 11.11 -17.41
C ASP A 258 20.86 10.35 -17.65
N GLY A 259 21.57 10.73 -18.72
CA GLY A 259 22.66 9.93 -19.26
C GLY A 259 22.21 8.52 -19.63
N ALA A 260 22.80 7.51 -19.03
CA ALA A 260 22.49 6.10 -19.26
C ALA A 260 21.36 5.58 -18.30
N GLU A 261 20.97 6.36 -17.32
CA GLU A 261 19.98 5.94 -16.32
C GLU A 261 18.56 6.33 -16.74
N THR A 262 17.59 5.48 -16.40
CA THR A 262 16.18 5.85 -16.46
C THR A 262 15.81 6.51 -15.15
N VAL A 263 15.26 7.73 -15.23
CA VAL A 263 14.79 8.50 -14.09
C VAL A 263 13.30 8.72 -14.17
N ARG A 264 12.65 8.88 -13.02
CA ARG A 264 11.23 9.23 -12.93
C ARG A 264 10.98 10.36 -11.94
N ALA A 265 9.97 11.13 -12.22
CA ALA A 265 9.29 11.99 -11.25
C ALA A 265 7.88 11.42 -11.00
N THR A 266 7.49 11.31 -9.74
CA THR A 266 6.17 10.82 -9.33
C THR A 266 5.36 11.99 -8.80
N THR A 267 4.10 12.10 -9.25
CA THR A 267 3.16 13.10 -8.74
C THR A 267 1.88 12.41 -8.30
N ILE A 268 1.39 12.75 -7.11
CA ILE A 268 0.06 12.36 -6.62
C ILE A 268 -0.79 13.61 -6.56
N THR A 269 -1.95 13.56 -7.22
CA THR A 269 -2.91 14.67 -7.28
C THR A 269 -4.25 14.22 -6.74
N ARG A 270 -4.95 15.08 -6.02
CA ARG A 270 -6.33 14.87 -5.58
C ARG A 270 -7.15 16.10 -5.91
N ASN A 271 -8.27 15.91 -6.58
CA ASN A 271 -9.15 17.01 -7.01
C ASN A 271 -8.37 18.14 -7.72
N GLY A 272 -7.48 17.78 -8.64
CA GLY A 272 -6.64 18.74 -9.38
C GLY A 272 -5.50 19.38 -8.58
N VAL A 273 -5.42 19.14 -7.27
CA VAL A 273 -4.38 19.71 -6.39
C VAL A 273 -3.27 18.69 -6.16
N VAL A 274 -2.02 19.08 -6.41
CA VAL A 274 -0.86 18.23 -6.13
C VAL A 274 -0.73 18.03 -4.62
N GLN A 275 -0.79 16.78 -4.21
CA GLN A 275 -0.62 16.36 -2.82
C GLN A 275 0.85 16.09 -2.50
N ARG A 276 1.54 15.42 -3.42
CA ARG A 276 2.97 15.13 -3.32
C ARG A 276 3.60 15.07 -4.71
N GLN A 277 4.84 15.50 -4.79
CA GLN A 277 5.65 15.44 -6.00
C GLN A 277 7.11 15.19 -5.64
N SER A 278 7.78 14.34 -6.41
CA SER A 278 9.23 14.14 -6.32
C SER A 278 9.98 14.97 -7.37
N GLY A 279 11.25 15.21 -7.15
CA GLY A 279 12.20 15.47 -8.22
C GLY A 279 12.43 14.19 -9.06
N GLN A 280 13.27 14.32 -10.08
CA GLN A 280 13.72 13.17 -10.86
C GLN A 280 14.57 12.24 -9.98
N THR A 281 14.26 10.96 -9.99
CA THR A 281 14.92 9.94 -9.16
C THR A 281 15.23 8.73 -10.03
N ALA A 282 16.46 8.25 -9.96
CA ALA A 282 16.91 7.08 -10.71
C ALA A 282 16.11 5.84 -10.32
N ILE A 283 15.74 5.04 -11.33
CA ILE A 283 15.14 3.73 -11.13
C ILE A 283 16.28 2.73 -11.00
N ARG A 284 16.61 2.38 -9.77
CA ARG A 284 17.61 1.34 -9.52
C ARG A 284 17.00 -0.01 -9.84
N ARG A 285 17.59 -0.73 -10.78
CA ARG A 285 17.27 -2.14 -11.01
C ARG A 285 17.74 -2.92 -9.78
N SER A 286 16.78 -3.53 -9.06
CA SER A 286 17.10 -4.46 -7.97
C SER A 286 17.57 -5.79 -8.53
#